data_5904b540bb21561b30be580cf9bc2005
#
_entry.id   5904b540bb21561b30be580cf9bc2005
#
_cell.length_a   1.000
_cell.length_b   1.000
_cell.length_c   1.000
_cell.angle_alpha   90.00
_cell.angle_beta   90.00
_cell.angle_gamma   90.00
#
_symmetry.space_group_name_H-M   'P 1'
#
loop_
_entity.id
_entity.type
_entity.pdbx_description
1 polymer ?
#
loop_
_entity_poly.entity_id
_entity_poly.type
_entity_poly.pdbx_seq_one_letter_code
_entity_poly.pdbx_strand_id
1 'polypeptide(L)'
;MKTTTLLLALASLLNTASAATTINSANKFAYGANIGWMDWSGDVASGAVIGEFVCSGFIYSANVGWIDLGDGTPGNGIRYQNMSAGDFGVNHDGAGTLSGFAYGANIGWIHFTNGHAGGGSLDGPRVDLRTGKLSGFVWSANCGWISLSNALAFVQTDSIPGGNDTDGDGLPDAWELTCASNLSTLNGSGDNDNDGFSDSQEYLADTNPTDPNSLLRITAFAASAQATTGTITWTSRPTRQYHVQKRDDSSAGFVWSDAGLGRISPDSGPITTRSFADAVARHRFFRMEAVRPLTH
;
A
#
# COMPACT_ATOMS: atom_id res chain seq x y z
N MET A 1 -18.91 -59.37 21.06
CA MET A 1 -18.49 -58.00 21.46
C MET A 1 -18.20 -57.20 20.19
N LYS A 2 -19.07 -56.25 19.84
CA LYS A 2 -18.87 -55.34 18.68
C LYS A 2 -18.34 -54.05 19.23
N THR A 3 -17.10 -53.72 18.89
CA THR A 3 -16.44 -52.45 19.24
C THR A 3 -16.87 -51.39 18.23
N THR A 4 -17.65 -50.41 18.67
CA THR A 4 -18.06 -49.26 17.87
C THR A 4 -17.00 -48.19 18.05
N THR A 5 -16.24 -47.93 17.00
CA THR A 5 -15.26 -46.83 16.95
C THR A 5 -15.99 -45.53 16.67
N LEU A 6 -15.99 -44.63 17.64
CA LEU A 6 -16.55 -43.28 17.53
C LEU A 6 -15.50 -42.40 16.83
N LEU A 7 -15.76 -42.01 15.57
CA LEU A 7 -14.96 -41.02 14.88
C LEU A 7 -15.38 -39.61 15.36
N LEU A 8 -14.51 -38.98 16.13
CA LEU A 8 -14.67 -37.58 16.50
C LEU A 8 -14.18 -36.71 15.31
N ALA A 9 -15.10 -36.14 14.55
CA ALA A 9 -14.77 -35.15 13.56
C ALA A 9 -14.41 -33.81 14.27
N LEU A 10 -13.12 -33.48 14.29
CA LEU A 10 -12.64 -32.18 14.75
C LEU A 10 -12.91 -31.17 13.63
N ALA A 11 -14.00 -30.42 13.72
CA ALA A 11 -14.24 -29.27 12.87
C ALA A 11 -13.23 -28.17 13.27
N SER A 12 -12.21 -27.99 12.48
CA SER A 12 -11.34 -26.80 12.57
C SER A 12 -12.19 -25.58 12.21
N LEU A 13 -12.58 -24.79 13.21
CA LEU A 13 -13.04 -23.43 13.02
C LEU A 13 -11.84 -22.65 12.44
N LEU A 14 -11.86 -22.45 11.14
CA LEU A 14 -11.06 -21.41 10.50
C LEU A 14 -11.57 -20.09 11.08
N ASN A 15 -10.90 -19.60 12.12
CA ASN A 15 -10.98 -18.19 12.49
C ASN A 15 -10.38 -17.41 11.31
N THR A 16 -11.23 -16.91 10.45
CA THR A 16 -10.86 -15.77 9.62
C THR A 16 -10.61 -14.63 10.61
N ALA A 17 -9.35 -14.41 10.94
CA ALA A 17 -8.97 -13.22 11.68
C ALA A 17 -9.42 -12.02 10.81
N SER A 18 -10.51 -11.38 11.23
CA SER A 18 -10.86 -10.05 10.73
C SER A 18 -9.61 -9.22 10.89
N ALA A 19 -9.13 -8.61 9.81
CA ALA A 19 -7.94 -7.80 9.86
C ALA A 19 -8.15 -6.70 10.91
N ALA A 20 -7.34 -6.76 11.97
CA ALA A 20 -7.28 -5.67 12.94
C ALA A 20 -7.00 -4.38 12.15
N THR A 21 -7.57 -3.27 12.60
CA THR A 21 -7.32 -1.96 11.97
C THR A 21 -5.83 -1.75 11.69
N THR A 22 -5.50 -1.15 10.57
CA THR A 22 -4.13 -0.71 10.27
C THR A 22 -3.81 0.66 10.85
N ILE A 23 -4.79 1.31 11.46
CA ILE A 23 -4.68 2.68 11.98
C ILE A 23 -3.83 2.71 13.26
N ASN A 24 -2.88 3.63 13.29
CA ASN A 24 -2.02 3.89 14.44
C ASN A 24 -2.84 4.30 15.67
N SER A 25 -2.59 3.67 16.80
CA SER A 25 -3.38 3.88 18.02
C SER A 25 -3.29 5.30 18.61
N ALA A 26 -2.20 6.02 18.36
CA ALA A 26 -1.98 7.39 18.81
C ALA A 26 -2.48 8.44 17.82
N ASN A 27 -2.37 8.15 16.51
CA ASN A 27 -2.66 9.08 15.41
C ASN A 27 -3.86 8.58 14.59
N LYS A 28 -5.07 8.78 15.10
CA LYS A 28 -6.27 8.15 14.58
C LYS A 28 -7.44 9.10 14.31
N PHE A 29 -7.27 10.40 14.55
CA PHE A 29 -8.37 11.33 14.50
C PHE A 29 -8.35 12.24 13.28
N ALA A 30 -9.47 12.25 12.54
CA ALA A 30 -9.84 13.28 11.59
C ALA A 30 -10.83 14.26 12.23
N TYR A 31 -11.04 15.42 11.60
CA TYR A 31 -11.93 16.46 12.13
C TYR A 31 -12.77 17.11 11.04
N GLY A 32 -14.08 17.18 11.28
CA GLY A 32 -15.03 17.96 10.49
C GLY A 32 -15.64 19.08 11.34
N ALA A 33 -15.65 20.31 10.82
CA ALA A 33 -16.12 21.47 11.58
C ALA A 33 -17.57 21.33 12.08
N ASN A 34 -18.41 20.62 11.34
CA ASN A 34 -19.82 20.43 11.66
C ASN A 34 -20.12 19.12 12.41
N ILE A 35 -19.19 18.17 12.43
CA ILE A 35 -19.42 16.83 13.03
C ILE A 35 -18.41 16.46 14.10
N GLY A 36 -17.35 17.28 14.30
CA GLY A 36 -16.33 17.06 15.32
C GLY A 36 -15.33 15.97 14.94
N TRP A 37 -14.84 15.27 15.95
CA TRP A 37 -13.81 14.24 15.81
C TRP A 37 -14.36 12.92 15.29
N MET A 38 -13.55 12.26 14.46
CA MET A 38 -13.80 10.94 13.92
C MET A 38 -12.62 10.04 14.21
N ASP A 39 -12.87 8.94 14.92
CA ASP A 39 -11.89 7.91 15.27
C ASP A 39 -11.83 6.87 14.15
N TRP A 40 -10.71 6.83 13.45
CA TRP A 40 -10.48 5.88 12.34
C TRP A 40 -10.11 4.49 12.83
N SER A 41 -9.73 4.34 14.11
CA SER A 41 -9.55 3.00 14.66
C SER A 41 -10.88 2.27 14.91
N GLY A 42 -12.00 3.00 14.85
CA GLY A 42 -13.32 2.45 15.02
C GLY A 42 -13.48 1.69 16.33
N ASP A 43 -13.66 0.39 16.23
CA ASP A 43 -13.50 -0.54 17.34
C ASP A 43 -12.33 -1.51 17.10
N VAL A 44 -12.06 -2.37 18.09
CA VAL A 44 -10.90 -3.28 18.06
C VAL A 44 -11.02 -4.36 16.95
N ALA A 45 -12.23 -4.60 16.45
CA ALA A 45 -12.51 -5.71 15.52
C ALA A 45 -12.73 -5.24 14.08
N SER A 46 -13.17 -3.98 13.88
CA SER A 46 -13.67 -3.50 12.58
C SER A 46 -13.24 -2.07 12.23
N GLY A 47 -12.17 -1.56 12.82
CA GLY A 47 -11.63 -0.24 12.47
C GLY A 47 -11.15 -0.15 11.04
N ALA A 48 -10.87 1.07 10.58
CA ALA A 48 -10.43 1.31 9.22
C ALA A 48 -9.13 0.55 8.89
N VAL A 49 -9.09 -0.01 7.70
CA VAL A 49 -7.92 -0.66 7.09
C VAL A 49 -7.57 0.11 5.82
N ILE A 50 -6.32 0.55 5.70
CA ILE A 50 -5.80 1.17 4.47
C ILE A 50 -5.03 0.09 3.71
N GLY A 51 -5.66 -0.52 2.71
CA GLY A 51 -5.04 -1.54 1.87
C GLY A 51 -4.33 -0.96 0.64
N GLU A 52 -3.58 -1.80 -0.07
CA GLU A 52 -2.83 -1.40 -1.27
C GLU A 52 -3.76 -1.03 -2.44
N PHE A 53 -4.94 -1.63 -2.51
CA PHE A 53 -5.91 -1.42 -3.60
C PHE A 53 -7.20 -0.79 -3.13
N VAL A 54 -7.68 -1.18 -1.96
CA VAL A 54 -8.93 -0.70 -1.35
C VAL A 54 -8.77 -0.47 0.15
N CYS A 55 -9.56 0.44 0.68
CA CYS A 55 -9.78 0.57 2.12
C CYS A 55 -11.01 -0.23 2.53
N SER A 56 -11.12 -0.54 3.82
CA SER A 56 -12.28 -1.22 4.39
C SER A 56 -12.48 -0.88 5.85
N GLY A 57 -13.56 -1.40 6.44
CA GLY A 57 -13.85 -1.22 7.85
C GLY A 57 -14.52 0.11 8.17
N PHE A 58 -14.54 0.48 9.44
CA PHE A 58 -15.40 1.54 9.96
C PHE A 58 -14.63 2.62 10.69
N ILE A 59 -15.12 3.85 10.54
CA ILE A 59 -14.76 5.02 11.33
C ILE A 59 -15.90 5.30 12.31
N TYR A 60 -15.60 5.71 13.52
CA TYR A 60 -16.60 6.11 14.50
C TYR A 60 -16.55 7.60 14.82
N SER A 61 -17.72 8.21 14.88
CA SER A 61 -17.88 9.58 15.41
C SER A 61 -19.01 9.63 16.42
N ALA A 62 -18.75 10.25 17.58
CA ALA A 62 -19.75 10.39 18.64
C ALA A 62 -21.01 11.17 18.20
N ASN A 63 -20.88 12.05 17.21
CA ASN A 63 -21.96 12.91 16.75
C ASN A 63 -22.78 12.31 15.59
N VAL A 64 -22.16 11.45 14.78
CA VAL A 64 -22.81 10.93 13.55
C VAL A 64 -22.82 9.40 13.47
N GLY A 65 -22.19 8.71 14.40
CA GLY A 65 -22.16 7.24 14.45
C GLY A 65 -21.10 6.64 13.51
N TRP A 66 -21.39 5.47 12.99
CA TRP A 66 -20.50 4.69 12.16
C TRP A 66 -20.48 5.18 10.72
N ILE A 67 -19.29 5.15 10.11
CA ILE A 67 -19.03 5.48 8.72
C ILE A 67 -18.28 4.30 8.12
N ASP A 68 -18.82 3.72 7.07
CA ASP A 68 -18.34 2.56 6.35
C ASP A 68 -17.41 2.98 5.20
N LEU A 69 -16.20 2.43 5.13
CA LEU A 69 -15.21 2.64 4.05
C LEU A 69 -15.32 1.61 2.92
N GLY A 70 -16.18 0.60 3.09
CA GLY A 70 -16.31 -0.57 2.23
C GLY A 70 -15.96 -1.87 2.96
N ASP A 71 -16.34 -2.99 2.38
CA ASP A 71 -16.21 -4.33 2.97
C ASP A 71 -14.87 -5.04 2.69
N GLY A 72 -14.00 -4.45 1.86
CA GLY A 72 -12.73 -5.05 1.44
C GLY A 72 -12.86 -6.03 0.27
N THR A 73 -14.08 -6.21 -0.29
CA THR A 73 -14.37 -7.20 -1.34
C THR A 73 -15.03 -6.56 -2.55
N PRO A 74 -14.30 -5.74 -3.34
CA PRO A 74 -14.87 -5.09 -4.52
C PRO A 74 -15.37 -6.12 -5.54
N GLY A 75 -16.49 -5.82 -6.19
CA GLY A 75 -17.20 -6.75 -7.06
C GLY A 75 -16.40 -7.25 -8.27
N ASN A 76 -15.36 -6.53 -8.69
CA ASN A 76 -14.44 -6.95 -9.74
C ASN A 76 -13.13 -7.58 -9.19
N GLY A 77 -13.00 -7.72 -7.87
CA GLY A 77 -11.81 -8.25 -7.21
C GLY A 77 -10.63 -7.28 -7.12
N ILE A 78 -10.70 -6.09 -7.74
CA ILE A 78 -9.58 -5.14 -7.82
C ILE A 78 -9.89 -3.85 -7.04
N ARG A 79 -10.97 -3.16 -7.41
CA ARG A 79 -11.37 -1.86 -6.84
C ARG A 79 -12.88 -1.68 -6.87
N TYR A 80 -13.44 -0.99 -5.90
CA TYR A 80 -14.85 -0.61 -5.90
C TYR A 80 -15.17 0.24 -7.13
N GLN A 81 -16.23 -0.14 -7.84
CA GLN A 81 -16.70 0.63 -8.99
C GLN A 81 -17.52 1.84 -8.57
N ASN A 82 -18.04 1.82 -7.33
CA ASN A 82 -18.85 2.93 -6.78
C ASN A 82 -20.10 3.29 -7.60
N MET A 83 -20.68 2.30 -8.26
CA MET A 83 -21.85 2.48 -9.13
C MET A 83 -23.14 1.92 -8.51
N SER A 84 -23.03 1.20 -7.41
CA SER A 84 -24.17 0.62 -6.69
C SER A 84 -23.91 0.58 -5.19
N ALA A 85 -24.97 0.45 -4.40
CA ALA A 85 -24.86 0.31 -2.95
C ALA A 85 -24.23 -1.01 -2.50
N GLY A 86 -24.13 -2.00 -3.39
CA GLY A 86 -23.48 -3.28 -3.12
C GLY A 86 -22.01 -3.34 -3.54
N ASP A 87 -21.49 -2.29 -4.18
CA ASP A 87 -20.08 -2.20 -4.59
C ASP A 87 -19.62 -0.74 -4.46
N PHE A 88 -19.55 -0.28 -3.22
CA PHE A 88 -19.02 1.04 -2.87
C PHE A 88 -17.86 0.91 -1.87
N GLY A 89 -16.98 1.88 -1.89
CA GLY A 89 -15.91 1.99 -0.91
C GLY A 89 -14.83 2.97 -1.33
N VAL A 90 -13.85 3.08 -0.49
CA VAL A 90 -12.66 3.91 -0.71
C VAL A 90 -11.59 3.08 -1.40
N ASN A 91 -11.15 3.52 -2.56
CA ASN A 91 -10.05 2.95 -3.32
C ASN A 91 -8.72 3.63 -2.98
N HIS A 92 -7.63 2.89 -3.06
CA HIS A 92 -6.26 3.37 -2.99
C HIS A 92 -5.56 3.03 -4.32
N ASP A 93 -4.86 3.99 -4.91
CA ASP A 93 -4.17 3.79 -6.20
C ASP A 93 -2.82 3.09 -6.08
N GLY A 94 -2.41 2.75 -4.84
CA GLY A 94 -1.08 2.20 -4.53
C GLY A 94 0.02 3.26 -4.46
N ALA A 95 -0.20 4.46 -5.02
CA ALA A 95 0.73 5.58 -5.03
C ALA A 95 0.40 6.67 -3.97
N GLY A 96 -0.58 6.38 -3.14
CA GLY A 96 -0.98 7.23 -2.02
C GLY A 96 -2.27 8.02 -2.22
N THR A 97 -2.92 7.99 -3.39
CA THR A 97 -4.18 8.70 -3.59
C THR A 97 -5.36 7.84 -3.15
N LEU A 98 -6.24 8.43 -2.33
CA LEU A 98 -7.50 7.81 -1.95
C LEU A 98 -8.63 8.39 -2.80
N SER A 99 -9.59 7.53 -3.21
CA SER A 99 -10.70 7.92 -4.07
C SER A 99 -11.94 7.07 -3.79
N GLY A 100 -13.11 7.50 -4.31
CA GLY A 100 -14.35 6.75 -4.12
C GLY A 100 -15.23 7.32 -3.02
N PHE A 101 -15.94 6.46 -2.30
CA PHE A 101 -16.99 6.88 -1.36
C PHE A 101 -16.91 6.10 -0.05
N ALA A 102 -17.23 6.80 1.05
CA ALA A 102 -17.62 6.18 2.31
C ALA A 102 -19.11 6.52 2.58
N TYR A 103 -19.76 5.77 3.46
CA TYR A 103 -21.16 5.96 3.78
C TYR A 103 -21.41 5.94 5.28
N GLY A 104 -22.12 6.96 5.77
CA GLY A 104 -22.63 7.01 7.15
C GLY A 104 -24.15 7.08 7.14
N ALA A 105 -24.81 6.20 7.90
CA ALA A 105 -26.28 6.12 7.91
C ALA A 105 -26.97 7.45 8.28
N ASN A 106 -26.31 8.27 9.11
CA ASN A 106 -26.85 9.55 9.58
C ASN A 106 -26.43 10.76 8.74
N ILE A 107 -25.41 10.61 7.87
CA ILE A 107 -24.82 11.72 7.11
C ILE A 107 -24.77 11.47 5.60
N GLY A 108 -25.10 10.25 5.15
CA GLY A 108 -25.02 9.86 3.75
C GLY A 108 -23.58 9.71 3.24
N TRP A 109 -23.39 10.00 1.98
CA TRP A 109 -22.15 9.80 1.28
C TRP A 109 -21.07 10.82 1.64
N ILE A 110 -19.85 10.32 1.79
CA ILE A 110 -18.61 11.09 1.94
C ILE A 110 -17.75 10.80 0.73
N HIS A 111 -17.32 11.83 0.02
CA HIS A 111 -16.53 11.74 -1.20
C HIS A 111 -15.05 11.81 -0.89
N PHE A 112 -14.30 10.84 -1.36
CA PHE A 112 -12.85 10.79 -1.40
C PHE A 112 -12.39 11.14 -2.81
N THR A 113 -12.49 12.41 -3.20
CA THR A 113 -12.11 12.84 -4.55
C THR A 113 -11.30 14.14 -4.52
N ASN A 114 -10.35 14.25 -5.45
CA ASN A 114 -9.68 15.51 -5.73
C ASN A 114 -10.64 16.49 -6.42
N GLY A 115 -10.85 17.65 -5.81
CA GLY A 115 -11.61 18.73 -6.47
C GLY A 115 -13.11 18.52 -6.44
N HIS A 116 -13.73 18.93 -5.38
CA HIS A 116 -15.18 19.02 -5.32
C HIS A 116 -15.68 20.22 -6.12
N ALA A 117 -16.90 20.12 -6.69
CA ALA A 117 -17.56 21.11 -7.55
C ALA A 117 -17.79 22.52 -6.93
N GLY A 118 -17.19 22.81 -5.78
CA GLY A 118 -17.21 24.10 -5.10
C GLY A 118 -16.01 25.02 -5.32
N GLY A 119 -15.09 24.69 -6.22
CA GLY A 119 -14.07 25.63 -6.73
C GLY A 119 -12.91 25.96 -5.78
N GLY A 120 -12.69 25.25 -4.70
CA GLY A 120 -11.49 25.39 -3.87
C GLY A 120 -10.46 24.30 -4.21
N SER A 121 -9.24 24.70 -4.51
CA SER A 121 -8.09 23.80 -4.65
C SER A 121 -7.66 23.29 -3.27
N LEU A 122 -8.49 22.47 -2.64
CA LEU A 122 -8.06 21.73 -1.45
C LEU A 122 -7.37 20.45 -1.90
N ASP A 123 -6.29 20.10 -1.22
CA ASP A 123 -5.58 18.85 -1.47
C ASP A 123 -6.54 17.67 -1.22
N GLY A 124 -6.62 16.77 -2.20
CA GLY A 124 -7.40 15.54 -2.07
C GLY A 124 -6.83 14.59 -1.02
N PRO A 125 -7.65 13.62 -0.60
CA PRO A 125 -7.25 12.66 0.42
C PRO A 125 -6.12 11.77 -0.09
N ARG A 126 -5.07 11.64 0.73
CA ARG A 126 -3.91 10.83 0.41
C ARG A 126 -3.25 10.26 1.64
N VAL A 127 -2.54 9.16 1.46
CA VAL A 127 -1.61 8.58 2.43
C VAL A 127 -0.17 8.81 1.97
N ASP A 128 0.69 9.25 2.87
CA ASP A 128 2.14 9.29 2.65
C ASP A 128 2.70 7.87 2.80
N LEU A 129 3.20 7.30 1.72
CA LEU A 129 3.68 5.91 1.68
C LEU A 129 4.93 5.64 2.54
N ARG A 130 5.59 6.69 3.01
CA ARG A 130 6.77 6.58 3.86
C ARG A 130 6.42 6.59 5.34
N THR A 131 5.44 7.42 5.73
CA THR A 131 5.10 7.67 7.13
C THR A 131 3.76 7.09 7.54
N GLY A 132 2.92 6.72 6.58
CA GLY A 132 1.53 6.31 6.80
C GLY A 132 0.58 7.45 7.13
N LYS A 133 1.07 8.71 7.20
CA LYS A 133 0.23 9.85 7.52
C LYS A 133 -0.77 10.13 6.42
N LEU A 134 -2.05 10.19 6.77
CA LEU A 134 -3.11 10.67 5.90
C LEU A 134 -3.14 12.21 5.92
N SER A 135 -3.49 12.79 4.80
CA SER A 135 -3.61 14.25 4.63
C SER A 135 -4.67 14.59 3.58
N GLY A 136 -4.96 15.88 3.46
CA GLY A 136 -5.99 16.37 2.55
C GLY A 136 -7.38 16.36 3.19
N PHE A 137 -8.39 16.44 2.33
CA PHE A 137 -9.77 16.63 2.72
C PHE A 137 -10.69 15.65 2.00
N VAL A 138 -11.74 15.24 2.70
CA VAL A 138 -12.90 14.55 2.12
C VAL A 138 -14.14 15.42 2.32
N TRP A 139 -15.19 15.19 1.55
CA TRP A 139 -16.36 16.05 1.54
C TRP A 139 -17.66 15.27 1.62
N SER A 140 -18.63 15.82 2.36
CA SER A 140 -20.00 15.33 2.40
C SER A 140 -20.98 16.49 2.21
N ALA A 141 -22.04 16.27 1.42
CA ALA A 141 -23.08 17.25 1.18
C ALA A 141 -23.78 17.71 2.48
N ASN A 142 -23.85 16.82 3.47
CA ASN A 142 -24.53 17.06 4.73
C ASN A 142 -23.62 17.59 5.86
N CYS A 143 -22.30 17.37 5.73
CA CYS A 143 -21.36 17.71 6.80
C CYS A 143 -20.29 18.73 6.37
N GLY A 144 -20.14 18.96 5.05
CA GLY A 144 -19.08 19.79 4.51
C GLY A 144 -17.71 19.09 4.51
N TRP A 145 -16.66 19.87 4.67
CA TRP A 145 -15.29 19.39 4.62
C TRP A 145 -14.87 18.71 5.91
N ILE A 146 -14.12 17.62 5.74
CA ILE A 146 -13.51 16.83 6.81
C ILE A 146 -12.02 16.77 6.52
N SER A 147 -11.20 17.25 7.44
CA SER A 147 -9.74 17.24 7.36
C SER A 147 -9.18 15.93 7.92
N LEU A 148 -8.33 15.26 7.13
CA LEU A 148 -7.62 14.05 7.56
C LEU A 148 -6.38 14.37 8.41
N SER A 149 -5.93 15.63 8.37
CA SER A 149 -4.77 16.12 9.13
C SER A 149 -4.90 17.62 9.37
N ASN A 150 -4.70 18.04 10.61
CA ASN A 150 -4.66 19.44 11.02
C ASN A 150 -3.53 19.68 12.04
N ALA A 151 -3.47 20.87 12.63
CA ALA A 151 -2.42 21.23 13.58
C ALA A 151 -2.50 20.45 14.91
N LEU A 152 -3.65 19.85 15.24
CA LEU A 152 -3.88 19.19 16.52
C LEU A 152 -3.86 17.66 16.42
N ALA A 153 -4.28 17.11 15.28
CA ALA A 153 -4.40 15.67 15.08
C ALA A 153 -4.32 15.31 13.60
N PHE A 154 -4.02 14.04 13.33
CA PHE A 154 -4.04 13.45 12.02
C PHE A 154 -4.34 11.96 12.11
N VAL A 155 -4.70 11.36 10.98
CA VAL A 155 -4.83 9.91 10.82
C VAL A 155 -3.51 9.37 10.28
N GLN A 156 -3.10 8.21 10.78
CA GLN A 156 -1.91 7.48 10.32
C GLN A 156 -2.23 6.00 10.23
N THR A 157 -1.76 5.34 9.19
CA THR A 157 -1.73 3.89 9.09
C THR A 157 -0.33 3.38 9.41
N ASP A 158 -0.22 2.27 10.14
CA ASP A 158 1.06 1.64 10.45
C ASP A 158 1.48 0.62 9.37
N SER A 159 0.51 0.12 8.59
CA SER A 159 0.77 -0.86 7.52
C SER A 159 -0.19 -0.67 6.34
N ILE A 160 0.21 -1.18 5.17
CA ILE A 160 -0.61 -1.23 3.95
C ILE A 160 -0.60 -2.68 3.45
N PRO A 161 -1.58 -3.51 3.86
CA PRO A 161 -1.69 -4.90 3.41
C PRO A 161 -2.03 -4.98 1.92
N GLY A 162 -1.59 -6.04 1.25
CA GLY A 162 -1.84 -6.30 -0.18
C GLY A 162 -3.30 -6.64 -0.50
N GLY A 163 -4.06 -7.10 0.49
CA GLY A 163 -5.43 -7.58 0.32
C GLY A 163 -5.54 -9.10 0.41
N ASN A 164 -6.60 -9.64 -0.19
CA ASN A 164 -6.85 -11.08 -0.23
C ASN A 164 -5.82 -11.79 -1.12
N ASP A 165 -5.53 -13.03 -0.78
CA ASP A 165 -4.73 -14.00 -1.51
C ASP A 165 -5.54 -15.31 -1.43
N THR A 166 -6.39 -15.54 -2.44
CA THR A 166 -7.42 -16.60 -2.39
C THR A 166 -6.84 -17.97 -2.65
N ASP A 167 -5.83 -18.12 -3.49
CA ASP A 167 -5.19 -19.38 -3.80
C ASP A 167 -3.95 -19.68 -2.94
N GLY A 168 -3.49 -18.69 -2.15
CA GLY A 168 -2.47 -18.86 -1.13
C GLY A 168 -1.05 -18.94 -1.68
N ASP A 169 -0.79 -18.35 -2.83
CA ASP A 169 0.51 -18.39 -3.51
C ASP A 169 1.45 -17.25 -3.13
N GLY A 170 0.96 -16.27 -2.35
CA GLY A 170 1.69 -15.13 -1.85
C GLY A 170 1.54 -13.85 -2.69
N LEU A 171 0.70 -13.89 -3.72
CA LEU A 171 0.33 -12.74 -4.54
C LEU A 171 -1.07 -12.25 -4.17
N PRO A 172 -1.33 -10.94 -4.06
CA PRO A 172 -2.68 -10.45 -3.82
C PRO A 172 -3.57 -10.62 -5.06
N ASP A 173 -4.79 -11.11 -4.87
CA ASP A 173 -5.81 -11.29 -5.92
C ASP A 173 -5.94 -10.04 -6.82
N ALA A 174 -5.99 -8.86 -6.21
CA ALA A 174 -6.16 -7.61 -6.94
C ALA A 174 -4.98 -7.29 -7.88
N TRP A 175 -3.75 -7.65 -7.49
CA TRP A 175 -2.59 -7.49 -8.34
C TRP A 175 -2.62 -8.49 -9.51
N GLU A 176 -2.89 -9.76 -9.24
CA GLU A 176 -2.99 -10.79 -10.27
C GLU A 176 -4.09 -10.48 -11.29
N LEU A 177 -5.29 -10.09 -10.82
CA LEU A 177 -6.40 -9.69 -11.70
C LEU A 177 -6.07 -8.45 -12.54
N THR A 178 -5.22 -7.56 -12.03
CA THR A 178 -4.74 -6.40 -12.78
C THR A 178 -3.76 -6.80 -13.88
N CYS A 179 -2.86 -7.74 -13.61
CA CYS A 179 -1.79 -8.16 -14.53
C CYS A 179 -2.23 -9.25 -15.51
N ALA A 180 -3.00 -10.26 -15.05
CA ALA A 180 -3.33 -11.47 -15.82
C ALA A 180 -4.83 -11.73 -15.97
N SER A 181 -5.71 -10.93 -15.35
CA SER A 181 -7.17 -11.05 -15.37
C SER A 181 -7.73 -12.36 -14.80
N ASN A 182 -6.92 -13.14 -14.09
CA ASN A 182 -7.31 -14.37 -13.38
C ASN A 182 -6.26 -14.69 -12.30
N LEU A 183 -6.58 -15.61 -11.37
CA LEU A 183 -5.75 -16.01 -10.23
C LEU A 183 -4.95 -17.30 -10.47
N SER A 184 -4.80 -17.75 -11.71
CA SER A 184 -4.15 -19.03 -12.01
C SER A 184 -2.99 -18.92 -13.02
N THR A 185 -2.78 -17.77 -13.60
CA THR A 185 -1.71 -17.51 -14.57
C THR A 185 -0.40 -17.20 -13.87
N LEU A 186 -0.47 -16.36 -12.85
CA LEU A 186 0.67 -15.98 -12.03
C LEU A 186 0.78 -16.88 -10.80
N ASN A 187 1.96 -17.01 -10.26
CA ASN A 187 2.18 -17.66 -8.97
C ASN A 187 3.50 -17.20 -8.36
N GLY A 188 3.55 -17.12 -7.03
CA GLY A 188 4.67 -16.49 -6.34
C GLY A 188 6.07 -17.03 -6.68
N SER A 189 6.19 -18.24 -7.19
CA SER A 189 7.48 -18.85 -7.58
C SER A 189 7.70 -18.94 -9.09
N GLY A 190 6.68 -18.61 -9.90
CA GLY A 190 6.73 -18.58 -11.35
C GLY A 190 7.56 -17.42 -11.90
N ASP A 191 7.84 -17.48 -13.19
CA ASP A 191 8.43 -16.44 -14.01
C ASP A 191 7.65 -16.50 -15.33
N ASN A 192 6.52 -15.76 -15.36
CA ASN A 192 5.52 -15.95 -16.41
C ASN A 192 5.96 -15.43 -17.76
N ASP A 193 6.80 -14.40 -17.83
CA ASP A 193 7.29 -13.82 -19.08
C ASP A 193 8.74 -14.23 -19.43
N ASN A 194 9.37 -15.03 -18.54
CA ASN A 194 10.71 -15.60 -18.70
C ASN A 194 11.82 -14.55 -18.79
N ASP A 195 11.73 -13.49 -18.00
CA ASP A 195 12.73 -12.42 -17.92
C ASP A 195 13.82 -12.67 -16.85
N GLY A 196 13.65 -13.70 -16.02
CA GLY A 196 14.55 -14.12 -14.96
C GLY A 196 14.18 -13.59 -13.58
N PHE A 197 13.05 -12.90 -13.43
CA PHE A 197 12.46 -12.54 -12.16
C PHE A 197 11.17 -13.32 -11.92
N SER A 198 10.95 -13.76 -10.69
CA SER A 198 9.70 -14.44 -10.36
C SER A 198 8.56 -13.44 -10.22
N ASP A 199 7.31 -13.91 -10.44
CA ASP A 199 6.10 -13.09 -10.29
C ASP A 199 6.05 -12.41 -8.91
N SER A 200 6.54 -13.06 -7.83
CA SER A 200 6.64 -12.45 -6.51
C SER A 200 7.71 -11.35 -6.41
N GLN A 201 8.82 -11.46 -7.13
CA GLN A 201 9.81 -10.40 -7.21
C GLN A 201 9.28 -9.20 -7.98
N GLU A 202 8.48 -9.45 -9.00
CA GLU A 202 7.82 -8.42 -9.78
C GLU A 202 6.69 -7.73 -9.00
N TYR A 203 5.90 -8.48 -8.23
CA TYR A 203 4.97 -7.89 -7.28
C TYR A 203 5.68 -6.96 -6.28
N LEU A 204 6.81 -7.39 -5.72
CA LEU A 204 7.61 -6.54 -4.83
C LEU A 204 8.14 -5.29 -5.53
N ALA A 205 8.50 -5.38 -6.80
CA ALA A 205 9.03 -4.27 -7.59
C ALA A 205 7.94 -3.42 -8.26
N ASP A 206 6.69 -3.90 -8.28
CA ASP A 206 5.57 -3.36 -9.06
C ASP A 206 5.90 -3.28 -10.55
N THR A 207 6.56 -4.31 -11.05
CA THR A 207 6.77 -4.54 -12.48
C THR A 207 5.65 -5.40 -13.06
N ASN A 208 5.60 -5.55 -14.37
CA ASN A 208 4.54 -6.30 -15.03
C ASN A 208 5.00 -7.72 -15.36
N PRO A 209 4.49 -8.77 -14.72
CA PRO A 209 4.90 -10.16 -14.89
C PRO A 209 4.50 -10.78 -16.24
N THR A 210 3.95 -9.99 -17.14
CA THR A 210 3.60 -10.39 -18.51
C THR A 210 4.36 -9.62 -19.58
N ASP A 211 5.33 -8.77 -19.19
CA ASP A 211 6.16 -7.97 -20.08
C ASP A 211 7.64 -8.08 -19.70
N PRO A 212 8.45 -8.87 -20.43
CA PRO A 212 9.86 -9.10 -20.10
C PRO A 212 10.76 -7.84 -20.20
N ASN A 213 10.21 -6.70 -20.56
CA ASN A 213 10.92 -5.42 -20.54
C ASN A 213 10.59 -4.57 -19.28
N SER A 214 9.63 -5.00 -18.50
CA SER A 214 9.17 -4.29 -17.30
C SER A 214 10.02 -4.67 -16.08
N LEU A 215 11.25 -4.21 -16.00
CA LEU A 215 12.25 -4.63 -15.02
C LEU A 215 12.63 -3.53 -14.03
N LEU A 216 12.84 -3.92 -12.76
CA LEU A 216 13.61 -3.11 -11.83
C LEU A 216 15.10 -3.27 -12.14
N ARG A 217 15.73 -2.25 -12.73
CA ARG A 217 17.13 -2.28 -13.13
C ARG A 217 17.85 -0.96 -12.90
N ILE A 218 19.13 -1.06 -12.58
CA ILE A 218 20.03 0.09 -12.64
C ILE A 218 20.31 0.39 -14.11
N THR A 219 19.97 1.61 -14.55
CA THR A 219 20.10 2.05 -15.94
C THR A 219 21.36 2.86 -16.18
N ALA A 220 21.89 3.51 -15.13
CA ALA A 220 23.15 4.23 -15.21
C ALA A 220 23.86 4.26 -13.84
N PHE A 221 25.18 4.27 -13.89
CA PHE A 221 26.05 4.51 -12.76
C PHE A 221 27.21 5.42 -13.19
N ALA A 222 27.46 6.45 -12.41
CA ALA A 222 28.62 7.34 -12.60
C ALA A 222 29.33 7.56 -11.27
N ALA A 223 30.67 7.55 -11.28
CA ALA A 223 31.49 7.92 -10.14
C ALA A 223 32.25 9.22 -10.46
N SER A 224 32.46 10.07 -9.44
CA SER A 224 33.31 11.26 -9.61
C SER A 224 34.76 10.83 -9.89
N ALA A 225 35.54 11.70 -10.54
CA ALA A 225 36.94 11.42 -10.87
C ALA A 225 37.81 11.14 -9.63
N GLN A 226 37.47 11.72 -8.50
CA GLN A 226 38.10 11.47 -7.20
C GLN A 226 37.46 10.29 -6.46
N ALA A 227 36.43 9.67 -7.07
CA ALA A 227 35.67 8.55 -6.55
C ALA A 227 35.13 8.76 -5.11
N THR A 228 34.81 10.01 -4.76
CA THR A 228 34.24 10.37 -3.46
C THR A 228 32.71 10.41 -3.48
N THR A 229 32.11 10.46 -4.69
CA THR A 229 30.66 10.46 -4.90
C THR A 229 30.29 9.51 -6.03
N GLY A 230 29.18 8.81 -5.87
CA GLY A 230 28.52 8.01 -6.90
C GLY A 230 27.16 8.61 -7.25
N THR A 231 26.74 8.45 -8.49
CA THR A 231 25.37 8.72 -8.94
C THR A 231 24.83 7.45 -9.57
N ILE A 232 23.66 7.03 -9.10
CA ILE A 232 22.96 5.83 -9.56
C ILE A 232 21.57 6.21 -10.08
N THR A 233 21.19 5.62 -11.21
CA THR A 233 19.89 5.81 -11.84
C THR A 233 19.24 4.44 -12.07
N TRP A 234 17.95 4.32 -11.77
CA TRP A 234 17.21 3.07 -11.91
C TRP A 234 15.77 3.30 -12.37
N THR A 235 15.14 2.24 -12.90
CA THR A 235 13.70 2.23 -13.18
C THR A 235 12.92 2.23 -11.88
N SER A 236 11.87 3.03 -11.78
CA SER A 236 11.11 3.18 -10.52
C SER A 236 9.60 3.29 -10.75
N ARG A 237 8.84 2.93 -9.71
CA ARG A 237 7.38 3.00 -9.66
C ARG A 237 6.94 3.88 -8.49
N PRO A 238 5.90 4.71 -8.62
CA PRO A 238 5.42 5.59 -7.56
C PRO A 238 4.85 4.85 -6.36
N THR A 239 4.48 3.59 -6.53
CA THR A 239 3.91 2.68 -5.54
C THR A 239 4.94 2.02 -4.64
N ARG A 240 6.22 2.20 -4.90
CA ARG A 240 7.33 1.54 -4.18
C ARG A 240 8.31 2.54 -3.59
N GLN A 241 9.02 2.09 -2.58
CA GLN A 241 10.23 2.72 -2.06
C GLN A 241 11.43 1.88 -2.45
N TYR A 242 12.61 2.47 -2.37
CA TYR A 242 13.83 1.84 -2.85
C TYR A 242 14.93 1.88 -1.81
N HIS A 243 15.78 0.88 -1.84
CA HIS A 243 16.97 0.78 -1.01
C HIS A 243 18.17 0.47 -1.89
N VAL A 244 19.15 1.38 -1.94
CA VAL A 244 20.43 1.14 -2.62
C VAL A 244 21.35 0.45 -1.66
N GLN A 245 21.76 -0.75 -2.01
CA GLN A 245 22.71 -1.52 -1.21
C GLN A 245 24.05 -1.63 -1.93
N LYS A 246 25.11 -1.70 -1.14
CA LYS A 246 26.49 -1.87 -1.61
C LYS A 246 27.17 -3.05 -0.95
N ARG A 247 28.17 -3.59 -1.64
CA ARG A 247 29.05 -4.65 -1.14
C ARG A 247 30.47 -4.45 -1.68
N ASP A 248 31.46 -4.60 -0.83
CA ASP A 248 32.88 -4.60 -1.21
C ASP A 248 33.35 -6.02 -1.53
N ASP A 249 34.21 -6.14 -2.53
CA ASP A 249 34.80 -7.43 -2.95
C ASP A 249 35.66 -8.09 -1.86
N SER A 250 36.23 -7.27 -0.96
CA SER A 250 37.12 -7.71 0.12
C SER A 250 36.44 -8.16 1.41
N SER A 251 35.10 -8.05 1.50
CA SER A 251 34.38 -8.43 2.72
C SER A 251 34.28 -9.95 2.84
N ALA A 252 34.91 -10.52 3.84
CA ALA A 252 34.75 -11.92 4.22
C ALA A 252 33.27 -12.14 4.63
N GLY A 253 32.51 -12.86 3.79
CA GLY A 253 31.08 -13.07 3.95
C GLY A 253 30.26 -12.00 3.23
N PHE A 254 29.77 -12.32 2.07
CA PHE A 254 28.98 -11.55 1.10
C PHE A 254 27.77 -10.76 1.68
N VAL A 255 28.02 -9.80 2.58
CA VAL A 255 26.99 -9.02 3.24
C VAL A 255 26.73 -7.71 2.48
N TRP A 256 25.49 -7.50 2.07
CA TRP A 256 25.01 -6.25 1.53
C TRP A 256 24.72 -5.26 2.66
N SER A 257 25.09 -4.01 2.50
CA SER A 257 24.84 -2.91 3.44
C SER A 257 24.24 -1.72 2.72
N ASP A 258 23.55 -0.85 3.47
CA ASP A 258 23.03 0.42 2.94
C ASP A 258 24.15 1.25 2.30
N ALA A 259 23.88 1.85 1.14
CA ALA A 259 24.80 2.76 0.47
C ALA A 259 24.90 4.14 1.13
N GLY A 260 24.16 4.36 2.22
CA GLY A 260 24.10 5.62 2.96
C GLY A 260 22.91 6.51 2.59
N LEU A 261 21.93 5.96 1.86
CA LEU A 261 20.76 6.71 1.40
C LEU A 261 19.46 6.38 2.18
N GLY A 262 19.46 5.29 2.96
CA GLY A 262 18.26 4.79 3.61
C GLY A 262 17.15 4.42 2.61
N ARG A 263 15.90 4.53 3.05
CA ARG A 263 14.73 4.35 2.17
C ARG A 263 14.52 5.58 1.30
N ILE A 264 14.33 5.37 0.00
CA ILE A 264 14.23 6.39 -1.04
C ILE A 264 12.84 6.35 -1.63
N SER A 265 12.14 7.48 -1.62
CA SER A 265 10.94 7.65 -2.43
C SER A 265 11.33 7.89 -3.90
N PRO A 266 10.56 7.36 -4.87
CA PRO A 266 10.83 7.58 -6.29
C PRO A 266 10.63 9.06 -6.68
N ASP A 267 11.24 9.43 -7.80
CA ASP A 267 10.95 10.69 -8.47
C ASP A 267 9.59 10.57 -9.22
N SER A 268 9.06 11.69 -9.72
CA SER A 268 7.74 11.75 -10.37
C SER A 268 7.70 11.12 -11.78
N GLY A 269 8.57 10.18 -12.08
CA GLY A 269 8.63 9.52 -13.39
C GLY A 269 9.01 8.05 -13.26
N PRO A 270 9.23 7.37 -14.39
CA PRO A 270 9.60 5.96 -14.40
C PRO A 270 11.06 5.70 -14.03
N ILE A 271 11.81 6.75 -13.70
CA ILE A 271 13.24 6.70 -13.40
C ILE A 271 13.52 7.55 -12.16
N THR A 272 14.37 7.05 -11.28
CA THR A 272 14.86 7.78 -10.10
C THR A 272 16.37 7.86 -10.14
N THR A 273 16.92 9.02 -9.77
CA THR A 273 18.37 9.25 -9.71
C THR A 273 18.77 9.77 -8.33
N ARG A 274 19.81 9.20 -7.73
CA ARG A 274 20.38 9.69 -6.46
C ARG A 274 21.90 9.70 -6.50
N SER A 275 22.43 10.72 -5.84
CA SER A 275 23.86 10.82 -5.57
C SER A 275 24.15 10.48 -4.11
N PHE A 276 25.25 9.83 -3.86
CA PHE A 276 25.67 9.43 -2.51
C PHE A 276 27.17 9.60 -2.35
N ALA A 277 27.60 9.85 -1.10
CA ALA A 277 29.00 9.86 -0.77
C ALA A 277 29.50 8.42 -0.67
N ASP A 278 30.57 8.12 -1.38
CA ASP A 278 31.20 6.81 -1.35
C ASP A 278 32.73 6.94 -1.25
N ALA A 279 33.30 6.34 -0.21
CA ALA A 279 34.75 6.21 -0.10
C ALA A 279 35.16 4.97 -0.92
N VAL A 280 36.05 5.18 -1.89
CA VAL A 280 36.38 4.19 -2.91
C VAL A 280 37.04 2.94 -2.34
N ALA A 281 36.30 1.83 -2.43
CA ALA A 281 36.94 0.52 -2.54
C ALA A 281 37.21 0.22 -4.02
N ARG A 282 38.32 -0.48 -4.33
CA ARG A 282 38.71 -0.76 -5.71
C ARG A 282 37.69 -1.59 -6.50
N HIS A 283 36.86 -2.37 -5.81
CA HIS A 283 35.79 -3.18 -6.41
C HIS A 283 34.56 -3.11 -5.48
N ARG A 284 33.52 -2.47 -5.94
CA ARG A 284 32.26 -2.34 -5.22
C ARG A 284 31.10 -2.68 -6.14
N PHE A 285 30.18 -3.47 -5.61
CA PHE A 285 28.96 -3.84 -6.27
C PHE A 285 27.80 -3.06 -5.66
N PHE A 286 26.83 -2.71 -6.49
CA PHE A 286 25.58 -2.09 -6.07
C PHE A 286 24.40 -2.92 -6.53
N ARG A 287 23.38 -2.99 -5.70
CA ARG A 287 22.08 -3.52 -6.10
C ARG A 287 20.96 -2.60 -5.65
N MET A 288 19.84 -2.68 -6.38
CA MET A 288 18.61 -2.01 -6.03
C MET A 288 17.63 -3.03 -5.46
N GLU A 289 16.98 -2.66 -4.37
CA GLU A 289 15.90 -3.40 -3.75
C GLU A 289 14.67 -2.51 -3.75
N ALA A 290 13.55 -3.00 -4.30
CA ALA A 290 12.25 -2.38 -4.12
C ALA A 290 11.65 -2.83 -2.80
N VAL A 291 10.97 -1.91 -2.13
CA VAL A 291 10.34 -2.16 -0.83
C VAL A 291 8.91 -1.69 -0.89
N ARG A 292 7.97 -2.57 -0.56
CA ARG A 292 6.57 -2.18 -0.40
C ARG A 292 6.43 -1.18 0.76
N PRO A 293 5.60 -0.14 0.60
CA PRO A 293 5.39 0.84 1.66
C PRO A 293 4.82 0.19 2.92
N LEU A 294 5.34 0.62 4.09
CA LEU A 294 4.82 0.24 5.41
C LEU A 294 4.63 -1.27 5.63
N THR A 295 5.45 -2.09 4.97
CA THR A 295 5.59 -3.51 5.32
C THR A 295 6.63 -3.64 6.42
N HIS A 296 6.28 -4.29 7.50
CA HIS A 296 7.16 -4.57 8.66
C HIS A 296 7.63 -6.01 8.62
#